data_4ab0445c17c9dffef8a8e5fe57df1c84
#
_entry.id   4ab0445c17c9dffef8a8e5fe57df1c84
#
_cell.length_a   1.000
_cell.length_b   1.000
_cell.length_c   1.000
_cell.angle_alpha   90.00
_cell.angle_beta   90.00
_cell.angle_gamma   90.00
#
_symmetry.space_group_name_H-M   'P 1'
#
loop_
_entity.id
_entity.type
_entity.pdbx_description
1 polymer ?
#
loop_
_entity_poly.entity_id
_entity_poly.type
_entity_poly.pdbx_seq_one_letter_code
_entity_poly.pdbx_strand_id
1 'polypeptide(L)'
;MSNITNEGLVLACSAIGAGLALIAGTGPGIGQGYAAGQGAAAVGRNPGARGDITSTMLLGQAVAETTGLYGLVIGLILLYANPLYAKLG
;
A
#
# COMPACT_ATOMS: atom_id res chain seq x y z
N MET A 1 -23.30 -17.07 -18.49
CA MET A 1 -21.85 -16.87 -18.70
C MET A 1 -21.51 -16.58 -20.15
N SER A 2 -22.40 -16.94 -21.08
CA SER A 2 -22.22 -16.67 -22.52
C SER A 2 -22.21 -15.18 -22.87
N ASN A 3 -22.62 -14.33 -21.94
CA ASN A 3 -22.72 -12.86 -22.16
C ASN A 3 -21.50 -12.08 -21.68
N ILE A 4 -20.43 -12.76 -21.27
CA ILE A 4 -19.21 -12.09 -20.85
C ILE A 4 -18.46 -11.59 -22.09
N THR A 5 -18.21 -10.30 -22.15
CA THR A 5 -17.42 -9.69 -23.21
C THR A 5 -15.93 -9.70 -22.85
N ASN A 6 -15.06 -9.50 -23.84
CA ASN A 6 -13.63 -9.32 -23.59
C ASN A 6 -13.37 -8.12 -22.67
N GLU A 7 -14.10 -7.03 -22.91
CA GLU A 7 -14.01 -5.82 -22.07
C GLU A 7 -14.41 -6.12 -20.63
N GLY A 8 -15.52 -6.84 -20.45
CA GLY A 8 -16.00 -7.20 -19.12
C GLY A 8 -15.02 -8.10 -18.38
N LEU A 9 -14.40 -9.05 -19.08
CA LEU A 9 -13.42 -9.94 -18.50
C LEU A 9 -12.17 -9.18 -18.05
N VAL A 10 -11.66 -8.30 -18.91
CA VAL A 10 -10.48 -7.50 -18.56
C VAL A 10 -10.76 -6.58 -17.36
N LEU A 11 -11.94 -5.94 -17.35
CA LEU A 11 -12.33 -5.08 -16.22
C LEU A 11 -12.47 -5.87 -14.92
N ALA A 12 -13.10 -7.04 -14.97
CA ALA A 12 -13.26 -7.89 -13.80
C ALA A 12 -11.91 -8.36 -13.25
N CYS A 13 -11.03 -8.83 -14.13
CA CYS A 13 -9.68 -9.26 -13.72
C CYS A 13 -8.85 -8.10 -13.21
N SER A 14 -8.99 -6.93 -13.81
CA SER A 14 -8.29 -5.71 -13.36
C SER A 14 -8.76 -5.27 -11.99
N ALA A 15 -10.06 -5.38 -11.70
CA ALA A 15 -10.59 -5.05 -10.38
C ALA A 15 -10.05 -6.00 -9.31
N ILE A 16 -9.99 -7.29 -9.62
CA ILE A 16 -9.41 -8.29 -8.73
C ILE A 16 -7.91 -8.04 -8.56
N GLY A 17 -7.21 -7.78 -9.67
CA GLY A 17 -5.78 -7.45 -9.64
C GLY A 17 -5.48 -6.20 -8.83
N ALA A 18 -6.34 -5.18 -8.91
CA ALA A 18 -6.21 -3.97 -8.09
C ALA A 18 -6.34 -4.30 -6.60
N GLY A 19 -7.31 -5.13 -6.23
CA GLY A 19 -7.47 -5.58 -4.86
C GLY A 19 -6.26 -6.36 -4.36
N LEU A 20 -5.71 -7.23 -5.18
CA LEU A 20 -4.51 -7.99 -4.85
C LEU A 20 -3.29 -7.08 -4.71
N ALA A 21 -3.17 -6.06 -5.57
CA ALA A 21 -2.06 -5.10 -5.49
C ALA A 21 -2.09 -4.33 -4.17
N LEU A 22 -3.27 -4.02 -3.64
CA LEU A 22 -3.42 -3.30 -2.37
C LEU A 22 -2.99 -4.14 -1.16
N ILE A 23 -2.87 -5.47 -1.31
CA ILE A 23 -2.32 -6.33 -0.25
C ILE A 23 -0.87 -5.93 0.08
N ALA A 24 -0.18 -5.28 -0.87
CA ALA A 24 1.16 -4.76 -0.62
C ALA A 24 1.24 -3.82 0.59
N GLY A 25 0.12 -3.19 0.98
CA GLY A 25 0.06 -2.37 2.18
C GLY A 25 0.16 -3.15 3.49
N THR A 26 -0.06 -4.45 3.47
CA THR A 26 -0.03 -5.29 4.66
C THR A 26 1.36 -5.32 5.30
N GLY A 27 2.43 -5.47 4.50
CA GLY A 27 3.80 -5.48 5.02
C GLY A 27 4.17 -4.18 5.72
N PRO A 28 4.12 -3.04 5.02
CA PRO A 28 4.38 -1.75 5.64
C PRO A 28 3.45 -1.46 6.82
N GLY A 29 2.17 -1.83 6.72
CA GLY A 29 1.21 -1.63 7.81
C GLY A 29 1.64 -2.33 9.09
N ILE A 30 2.05 -3.58 8.98
CA ILE A 30 2.54 -4.35 10.13
C ILE A 30 3.86 -3.77 10.63
N GLY A 31 4.81 -3.52 9.73
CA GLY A 31 6.13 -3.01 10.10
C GLY A 31 6.06 -1.63 10.74
N GLN A 32 5.26 -0.74 10.18
CA GLN A 32 5.09 0.61 10.71
C GLN A 32 4.35 0.60 12.04
N GLY A 33 3.36 -0.29 12.19
CA GLY A 33 2.67 -0.47 13.46
C GLY A 33 3.61 -0.97 14.56
N TYR A 34 4.48 -1.91 14.21
CA TYR A 34 5.52 -2.39 15.13
C TYR A 34 6.46 -1.25 15.53
N ALA A 35 6.94 -0.47 14.55
CA ALA A 35 7.82 0.67 14.82
C ALA A 35 7.12 1.69 15.72
N ALA A 36 5.84 1.95 15.49
CA ALA A 36 5.06 2.88 16.31
C ALA A 36 4.98 2.39 17.77
N GLY A 37 4.74 1.10 17.96
CA GLY A 37 4.70 0.51 19.30
C GLY A 37 6.05 0.60 20.01
N GLN A 38 7.13 0.30 19.31
CA GLN A 38 8.48 0.42 19.86
C GLN A 38 8.84 1.86 20.17
N GLY A 39 8.45 2.80 19.30
CA GLY A 39 8.66 4.23 19.52
C GLY A 39 7.91 4.74 20.76
N ALA A 40 6.66 4.33 20.91
CA ALA A 40 5.86 4.71 22.08
C ALA A 40 6.49 4.17 23.36
N ALA A 41 6.93 2.92 23.35
CA ALA A 41 7.61 2.32 24.50
C ALA A 41 8.92 3.04 24.83
N ALA A 42 9.69 3.41 23.79
CA ALA A 42 10.96 4.12 23.98
C ALA A 42 10.74 5.51 24.58
N VAL A 43 9.71 6.24 24.15
CA VAL A 43 9.35 7.54 24.72
C VAL A 43 8.93 7.37 26.19
N GLY A 44 8.19 6.31 26.49
CA GLY A 44 7.80 6.01 27.86
C GLY A 44 9.00 5.77 28.79
N ARG A 45 10.06 5.12 28.25
CA ARG A 45 11.29 4.90 29.01
C ARG A 45 12.19 6.12 29.09
N ASN A 46 12.16 6.97 28.08
CA ASN A 46 13.03 8.14 27.99
C ASN A 46 12.29 9.33 27.34
N PRO A 47 11.43 10.01 28.12
CA PRO A 47 10.66 11.14 27.59
C PRO A 47 11.54 12.29 27.07
N GLY A 48 12.76 12.43 27.59
CA GLY A 48 13.70 13.46 27.14
C GLY A 48 14.19 13.25 25.71
N ALA A 49 14.12 12.03 25.18
CA ALA A 49 14.54 11.71 23.82
C ALA A 49 13.37 11.66 22.84
N ARG A 50 12.20 12.12 23.23
CA ARG A 50 10.98 12.02 22.42
C ARG A 50 11.16 12.55 20.99
N GLY A 51 11.82 13.70 20.82
CA GLY A 51 12.02 14.28 19.49
C GLY A 51 12.87 13.39 18.58
N ASP A 52 13.99 12.91 19.11
CA ASP A 52 14.91 12.04 18.37
C ASP A 52 14.24 10.69 18.01
N ILE A 53 13.53 10.12 18.97
CA ILE A 53 12.81 8.85 18.76
C ILE A 53 11.77 9.03 17.67
N THR A 54 10.96 10.06 17.74
CA THR A 54 9.90 10.33 16.77
C THR A 54 10.47 10.55 15.38
N SER A 55 11.52 11.36 15.25
CA SER A 55 12.13 11.65 13.95
C SER A 55 12.71 10.39 13.31
N THR A 56 13.44 9.59 14.07
CA THR A 56 14.04 8.36 13.58
C THR A 56 12.97 7.34 13.17
N MET A 57 11.93 7.20 14.00
CA MET A 57 10.81 6.32 13.73
C MET A 57 10.09 6.70 12.44
N LEU A 58 9.75 7.99 12.29
CA LEU A 58 9.02 8.47 11.12
C LEU A 58 9.84 8.31 9.83
N LEU A 59 11.15 8.52 9.90
CA LEU A 59 12.00 8.31 8.73
C LEU A 59 11.94 6.86 8.25
N GLY A 60 12.07 5.92 9.16
CA GLY A 60 11.97 4.50 8.83
C GLY A 60 10.60 4.12 8.30
N GLN A 61 9.54 4.64 8.92
CA GLN A 61 8.18 4.39 8.49
C GLN A 61 7.91 4.96 7.10
N ALA A 62 8.43 6.13 6.78
CA ALA A 62 8.27 6.75 5.47
C ALA A 62 8.95 5.91 4.37
N VAL A 63 10.14 5.40 4.66
CA VAL A 63 10.83 4.51 3.70
C VAL A 63 10.06 3.20 3.52
N ALA A 64 9.57 2.61 4.60
CA ALA A 64 8.80 1.38 4.55
C ALA A 64 7.50 1.54 3.76
N GLU A 65 6.85 2.70 3.85
CA GLU A 65 5.59 2.98 3.15
C GLU A 65 5.74 2.91 1.63
N THR A 66 6.94 3.14 1.10
CA THR A 66 7.19 3.12 -0.34
C THR A 66 6.70 1.84 -1.01
N THR A 67 6.87 0.70 -0.36
CA THR A 67 6.42 -0.59 -0.89
C THR A 67 4.89 -0.64 -1.01
N GLY A 68 4.18 -0.14 -0.01
CA GLY A 68 2.71 -0.06 -0.05
C GLY A 68 2.23 0.91 -1.12
N LEU A 69 2.95 2.00 -1.34
CA LEU A 69 2.61 2.97 -2.38
C LEU A 69 2.74 2.38 -3.78
N TYR A 70 3.70 1.49 -4.02
CA TYR A 70 3.80 0.80 -5.31
C TYR A 70 2.54 0.01 -5.61
N GLY A 71 2.03 -0.74 -4.63
CA GLY A 71 0.78 -1.49 -4.79
C GLY A 71 -0.42 -0.57 -4.99
N LEU A 72 -0.48 0.55 -4.26
CA LEU A 72 -1.54 1.54 -4.42
C LEU A 72 -1.55 2.11 -5.85
N VAL A 73 -0.39 2.48 -6.37
CA VAL A 73 -0.27 3.03 -7.73
C VAL A 73 -0.75 2.02 -8.77
N ILE A 74 -0.33 0.77 -8.67
CA ILE A 74 -0.80 -0.29 -9.56
C ILE A 74 -2.32 -0.44 -9.47
N GLY A 75 -2.87 -0.44 -8.25
CA GLY A 75 -4.31 -0.54 -8.05
C GLY A 75 -5.08 0.61 -8.69
N LEU A 76 -4.61 1.84 -8.52
CA LEU A 76 -5.24 3.01 -9.12
C LEU A 76 -5.17 2.98 -10.64
N ILE A 77 -4.04 2.55 -11.21
CA ILE A 77 -3.88 2.41 -12.65
C ILE A 77 -4.90 1.41 -13.20
N LEU A 78 -5.05 0.26 -12.54
CA LEU A 78 -5.99 -0.77 -13.00
C LEU A 78 -7.44 -0.33 -12.87
N LEU A 79 -7.78 0.51 -11.87
CA LEU A 79 -9.15 0.96 -11.65
C LEU A 79 -9.54 2.15 -12.54
N TYR A 80 -8.63 3.09 -12.76
CA TYR A 80 -8.99 4.39 -13.35
C TYR A 80 -8.31 4.71 -14.67
N ALA A 81 -7.10 4.23 -14.91
CA ALA A 81 -6.33 4.55 -16.10
C ALA A 81 -5.85 3.27 -16.80
N ASN A 82 -6.68 2.26 -16.84
CA ASN A 82 -6.33 0.89 -17.18
C ASN A 82 -5.75 0.76 -18.59
N PRO A 83 -4.42 0.57 -18.74
CA PRO A 83 -3.82 0.40 -20.06
C PRO A 83 -4.17 -0.94 -20.70
N LEU A 84 -4.54 -1.94 -19.88
CA LEU A 84 -4.95 -3.25 -20.41
C LEU A 84 -6.28 -3.15 -21.14
N TYR A 85 -7.21 -2.40 -20.55
CA TYR A 85 -8.50 -2.14 -21.19
C TYR A 85 -8.32 -1.35 -22.50
N ALA A 86 -7.43 -0.36 -22.49
CA ALA A 86 -7.18 0.47 -23.66
C ALA A 86 -6.64 -0.34 -24.86
N LYS A 87 -5.98 -1.47 -24.61
CA LYS A 87 -5.46 -2.34 -25.67
C LYS A 87 -6.53 -3.15 -26.39
N LEU A 88 -7.75 -3.20 -25.86
CA LEU A 88 -8.83 -3.95 -26.45
C LEU A 88 -9.47 -3.25 -27.65
N GLY A 89 -9.35 -1.99 -27.69
CA GLY A 89 -9.94 -1.18 -28.75
C GLY A 89 -8.98 -0.71 -29.76
#